data_2fc96ec874c9ab54766b53fa4fcc55fe
#
_entry.id   2fc96ec874c9ab54766b53fa4fcc55fe
#
_cell.length_a   1.000
_cell.length_b   1.000
_cell.length_c   1.000
_cell.angle_alpha   90.00
_cell.angle_beta   90.00
_cell.angle_gamma   90.00
#
_symmetry.space_group_name_H-M   'P 1'
#
loop_
_entity.id
_entity.type
_entity.pdbx_description
1 polymer ?
#
loop_
_entity_poly.entity_id
_entity_poly.type
_entity_poly.pdbx_seq_one_letter_code
_entity_poly.pdbx_strand_id
1 'polypeptide(L)'
;MANKLENQSGHLLILSGDVPNTKSTSLMPIIDEHINKNHNATVITAIVNDSTGYGRIIRGDTGQLLKIVEEKDCTSGEKKIKEINSGIFIFKISHLFEELRKIKSNNAQNEYYLTDVMELIGKKMPIQAKIVEDSSEVMGINDINQLSSLEKNK
;
A
#
# COMPACT_ATOMS: atom_id res chain seq x y z
N MET A 1 4.67 19.52 8.67
CA MET A 1 3.96 19.22 7.40
C MET A 1 2.56 18.64 7.65
N ALA A 2 2.38 17.70 8.55
CA ALA A 2 1.08 17.12 8.90
C ALA A 2 -0.02 18.17 9.18
N ASN A 3 0.25 19.17 10.00
CA ASN A 3 -0.74 20.20 10.37
C ASN A 3 -1.33 21.01 9.21
N LYS A 4 -0.67 21.04 8.03
CA LYS A 4 -1.20 21.78 6.86
C LYS A 4 -2.19 20.93 6.05
N LEU A 5 -2.03 19.62 6.02
CA LEU A 5 -2.89 18.73 5.25
C LEU A 5 -4.13 18.29 6.03
N GLU A 6 -4.02 18.19 7.34
CA GLU A 6 -5.06 17.66 8.22
C GLU A 6 -6.41 18.42 8.13
N ASN A 7 -6.33 19.72 7.89
CA ASN A 7 -7.52 20.59 7.77
C ASN A 7 -8.02 20.74 6.33
N GLN A 8 -7.47 19.95 5.39
CA GLN A 8 -7.90 19.99 4.00
C GLN A 8 -8.93 18.88 3.71
N SER A 9 -9.78 19.14 2.75
CA SER A 9 -10.68 18.13 2.17
C SER A 9 -10.05 17.55 0.90
N GLY A 10 -10.42 16.32 0.56
CA GLY A 10 -9.96 15.67 -0.66
C GLY A 10 -9.24 14.35 -0.39
N HIS A 11 -8.39 13.98 -1.33
CA HIS A 11 -7.67 12.71 -1.31
C HIS A 11 -6.16 12.95 -1.34
N LEU A 12 -5.40 12.09 -0.68
CA LEU A 12 -3.95 12.13 -0.63
C LEU A 12 -3.39 10.86 -1.28
N LEU A 13 -2.59 11.05 -2.32
CA LEU A 13 -1.77 9.99 -2.89
C LEU A 13 -0.41 9.98 -2.16
N ILE A 14 -0.03 8.81 -1.65
CA ILE A 14 1.27 8.54 -1.04
C ILE A 14 2.01 7.59 -1.96
N LEU A 15 3.18 7.99 -2.42
CA LEU A 15 4.07 7.18 -3.25
C LEU A 15 5.30 6.78 -2.43
N SER A 16 5.71 5.52 -2.54
CA SER A 16 6.99 5.07 -2.01
C SER A 16 8.13 5.61 -2.87
N GLY A 17 9.19 6.11 -2.23
CA GLY A 17 10.31 6.74 -2.95
C GLY A 17 11.23 5.76 -3.68
N ASP A 18 11.07 4.47 -3.42
CA ASP A 18 11.86 3.36 -3.96
C ASP A 18 11.19 2.62 -5.13
N VAL A 19 10.07 3.11 -5.65
CA VAL A 19 9.33 2.53 -6.81
C VAL A 19 9.45 3.42 -8.06
N PRO A 20 10.62 3.49 -8.69
CA PRO A 20 10.89 4.46 -9.77
C PRO A 20 10.20 4.14 -11.10
N ASN A 21 9.71 2.91 -11.28
CA ASN A 21 9.09 2.47 -12.53
C ASN A 21 7.58 2.74 -12.59
N THR A 22 7.03 3.35 -11.56
CA THR A 22 5.59 3.63 -11.49
C THR A 22 5.15 4.52 -12.64
N LYS A 23 4.18 4.06 -13.42
CA LYS A 23 3.65 4.78 -14.57
C LYS A 23 2.34 5.50 -14.23
N SER A 24 2.22 6.72 -14.68
CA SER A 24 0.97 7.49 -14.55
C SER A 24 -0.20 6.80 -15.26
N THR A 25 0.05 6.14 -16.39
CA THR A 25 -0.98 5.40 -17.13
C THR A 25 -1.62 4.26 -16.34
N SER A 26 -0.88 3.64 -15.43
CA SER A 26 -1.38 2.58 -14.55
C SER A 26 -2.04 3.15 -13.29
N LEU A 27 -1.53 4.29 -12.77
CA LEU A 27 -2.07 4.90 -11.56
C LEU A 27 -3.35 5.70 -11.80
N MET A 28 -3.42 6.48 -12.89
CA MET A 28 -4.55 7.40 -13.12
C MET A 28 -5.91 6.70 -13.09
N PRO A 29 -6.13 5.54 -13.75
CA PRO A 29 -7.43 4.85 -13.67
C PRO A 29 -7.81 4.46 -12.23
N ILE A 30 -6.83 4.08 -11.40
CA ILE A 30 -7.06 3.71 -10.00
C ILE A 30 -7.41 4.94 -9.16
N ILE A 31 -6.71 6.05 -9.40
CA ILE A 31 -6.97 7.35 -8.75
C ILE A 31 -8.37 7.84 -9.10
N ASP A 32 -8.72 7.81 -10.39
CA ASP A 32 -10.03 8.23 -10.88
C ASP A 32 -11.16 7.36 -10.28
N GLU A 33 -10.95 6.05 -10.24
CA GLU A 33 -11.92 5.15 -9.59
C GLU A 33 -12.07 5.46 -8.10
N HIS A 34 -10.94 5.68 -7.40
CA HIS A 34 -10.95 6.02 -5.97
C HIS A 34 -11.75 7.30 -5.70
N ILE A 35 -11.52 8.34 -6.50
CA ILE A 35 -12.20 9.63 -6.36
C ILE A 35 -13.68 9.52 -6.74
N ASN A 36 -13.99 8.96 -7.93
CA ASN A 36 -15.35 8.89 -8.47
C ASN A 36 -16.27 8.02 -7.62
N LYS A 37 -15.75 6.93 -7.04
CA LYS A 37 -16.49 6.05 -6.12
C LYS A 37 -16.41 6.49 -4.67
N ASN A 38 -15.70 7.61 -4.40
CA ASN A 38 -15.51 8.17 -3.06
C ASN A 38 -15.00 7.14 -2.05
N HIS A 39 -14.01 6.32 -2.47
CA HIS A 39 -13.39 5.33 -1.58
C HIS A 39 -12.70 6.00 -0.39
N ASN A 40 -12.65 5.30 0.74
CA ASN A 40 -12.05 5.81 1.99
C ASN A 40 -10.53 5.64 1.99
N ALA A 41 -10.08 4.47 1.53
CA ALA A 41 -8.67 4.16 1.35
C ALA A 41 -8.52 3.10 0.24
N THR A 42 -7.45 3.23 -0.54
CA THR A 42 -7.04 2.26 -1.58
C THR A 42 -5.55 2.03 -1.45
N VAL A 43 -5.13 0.77 -1.41
CA VAL A 43 -3.73 0.37 -1.59
C VAL A 43 -3.55 -0.20 -2.98
N ILE A 44 -2.43 0.11 -3.62
CA ILE A 44 -2.02 -0.51 -4.86
C ILE A 44 -1.20 -1.74 -4.53
N THR A 45 -1.50 -2.85 -5.18
CA THR A 45 -0.92 -4.15 -4.90
C THR A 45 -0.40 -4.79 -6.19
N ALA A 46 0.42 -5.81 -6.06
CA ALA A 46 0.88 -6.63 -7.16
C ALA A 46 0.95 -8.09 -6.76
N ILE A 47 0.82 -8.98 -7.74
CA ILE A 47 1.09 -10.41 -7.56
C ILE A 47 2.48 -10.70 -8.09
N VAL A 48 3.33 -11.28 -7.24
CA VAL A 48 4.74 -11.55 -7.55
C VAL A 48 5.10 -13.01 -7.28
N ASN A 49 6.11 -13.50 -7.97
CA ASN A 49 6.63 -14.86 -7.76
C ASN A 49 7.38 -14.97 -6.41
N ASP A 50 8.18 -13.97 -6.10
CA ASP A 50 8.88 -13.87 -4.81
C ASP A 50 8.38 -12.63 -4.07
N SER A 51 7.68 -12.86 -2.98
CA SER A 51 7.10 -11.82 -2.14
C SER A 51 7.98 -11.45 -0.92
N THR A 52 9.19 -12.01 -0.83
CA THR A 52 10.12 -11.76 0.27
C THR A 52 10.44 -10.27 0.40
N GLY A 53 10.40 -9.77 1.62
CA GLY A 53 10.69 -8.36 1.93
C GLY A 53 9.51 -7.40 1.82
N TYR A 54 8.38 -7.82 1.26
CA TYR A 54 7.19 -6.97 1.10
C TYR A 54 6.14 -7.25 2.16
N GLY A 55 5.28 -6.28 2.44
CA GLY A 55 4.03 -6.50 3.17
C GLY A 55 3.07 -7.38 2.39
N ARG A 56 2.33 -8.25 3.07
CA ARG A 56 1.34 -9.17 2.47
C ARG A 56 -0.06 -8.62 2.58
N ILE A 57 -0.81 -8.78 1.49
CA ILE A 57 -2.23 -8.41 1.44
C ILE A 57 -3.06 -9.56 1.99
N ILE A 58 -3.73 -9.32 3.09
CA ILE A 58 -4.62 -10.32 3.71
C ILE A 58 -6.05 -10.03 3.26
N ARG A 59 -6.63 -10.98 2.53
CA ARG A 59 -8.01 -10.91 2.07
C ARG A 59 -8.91 -11.83 2.87
N GLY A 60 -10.16 -11.43 3.04
CA GLY A 60 -11.20 -12.26 3.60
C GLY A 60 -11.83 -13.19 2.56
N ASP A 61 -12.80 -14.00 3.01
CA ASP A 61 -13.45 -15.04 2.21
C ASP A 61 -14.17 -14.49 0.96
N THR A 62 -14.61 -13.24 0.98
CA THR A 62 -15.26 -12.58 -0.16
C THR A 62 -14.28 -11.76 -1.02
N GLY A 63 -12.96 -11.90 -0.76
CA GLY A 63 -11.91 -11.20 -1.49
C GLY A 63 -11.64 -9.77 -1.03
N GLN A 64 -12.37 -9.27 -0.02
CA GLN A 64 -12.16 -7.93 0.54
C GLN A 64 -10.80 -7.85 1.25
N LEU A 65 -10.16 -6.67 1.18
CA LEU A 65 -8.97 -6.39 1.97
C LEU A 65 -9.34 -6.34 3.46
N LEU A 66 -8.63 -7.10 4.28
CA LEU A 66 -8.75 -7.08 5.73
C LEU A 66 -7.65 -6.23 6.38
N LYS A 67 -6.40 -6.55 6.06
CA LYS A 67 -5.22 -5.88 6.61
C LYS A 67 -4.01 -6.12 5.70
N ILE A 68 -2.94 -5.40 5.99
CA ILE A 68 -1.61 -5.61 5.41
C ILE A 68 -0.69 -6.04 6.55
N VAL A 69 0.08 -7.11 6.36
CA VAL A 69 1.04 -7.61 7.35
C VAL A 69 2.45 -7.45 6.80
N GLU A 70 3.28 -6.69 7.50
CA GLU A 70 4.67 -6.48 7.09
C GLU A 70 5.48 -7.79 7.17
N GLU A 71 6.52 -7.93 6.33
CA GLU A 71 7.32 -9.16 6.20
C GLU A 71 7.76 -9.75 7.55
N LYS A 72 8.23 -8.90 8.46
CA LYS A 72 8.78 -9.32 9.76
C LYS A 72 7.70 -9.78 10.75
N ASP A 73 6.47 -9.37 10.54
CA ASP A 73 5.31 -9.72 11.37
C ASP A 73 4.51 -10.89 10.77
N CYS A 74 4.86 -11.36 9.55
CA CYS A 74 4.17 -12.44 8.87
C CYS A 74 4.39 -13.79 9.57
N THR A 75 3.30 -14.51 9.79
CA THR A 75 3.34 -15.95 10.08
C THR A 75 3.87 -16.75 8.89
N SER A 76 4.24 -18.01 9.11
CA SER A 76 4.69 -18.91 8.04
C SER A 76 3.61 -19.14 6.96
N GLY A 77 2.33 -19.01 7.32
CA GLY A 77 1.21 -19.08 6.37
C GLY A 77 1.11 -17.82 5.53
N GLU A 78 1.17 -16.66 6.16
CA GLU A 78 1.08 -15.36 5.49
C GLU A 78 2.25 -15.12 4.53
N LYS A 79 3.45 -15.60 4.85
CA LYS A 79 4.62 -15.55 3.95
C LYS A 79 4.43 -16.23 2.60
N LYS A 80 3.48 -17.17 2.46
CA LYS A 80 3.16 -17.85 1.20
C LYS A 80 2.27 -17.01 0.28
N ILE A 81 1.67 -15.95 0.78
CA ILE A 81 0.82 -15.03 0.01
C ILE A 81 1.70 -14.31 -1.02
N LYS A 82 1.23 -14.26 -2.26
CA LYS A 82 1.93 -13.66 -3.40
C LYS A 82 1.47 -12.25 -3.71
N GLU A 83 0.35 -11.81 -3.14
CA GLU A 83 -0.11 -10.43 -3.28
C GLU A 83 0.60 -9.55 -2.25
N ILE A 84 1.32 -8.56 -2.76
CA ILE A 84 2.16 -7.67 -1.98
C ILE A 84 1.63 -6.25 -1.92
N ASN A 85 1.98 -5.55 -0.85
CA ASN A 85 1.85 -4.11 -0.72
C ASN A 85 2.95 -3.40 -1.52
N SER A 86 2.57 -2.50 -2.42
CA SER A 86 3.54 -1.69 -3.19
C SER A 86 4.07 -0.47 -2.45
N GLY A 87 3.49 -0.13 -1.29
CA GLY A 87 3.78 1.13 -0.62
C GLY A 87 3.08 2.35 -1.23
N ILE A 88 2.18 2.14 -2.21
CA ILE A 88 1.41 3.22 -2.84
C ILE A 88 -0.02 3.20 -2.30
N PHE A 89 -0.45 4.32 -1.74
CA PHE A 89 -1.74 4.46 -1.09
C PHE A 89 -2.50 5.69 -1.55
N ILE A 90 -3.82 5.60 -1.58
CA ILE A 90 -4.71 6.74 -1.75
C ILE A 90 -5.65 6.77 -0.55
N PHE A 91 -5.67 7.87 0.18
CA PHE A 91 -6.53 8.05 1.34
C PHE A 91 -7.44 9.26 1.18
N LYS A 92 -8.66 9.14 1.67
CA LYS A 92 -9.46 10.32 1.98
C LYS A 92 -8.84 11.00 3.19
N ILE A 93 -8.47 12.28 3.05
CA ILE A 93 -7.67 13.01 4.05
C ILE A 93 -8.30 12.96 5.45
N SER A 94 -9.61 13.16 5.54
CA SER A 94 -10.32 13.14 6.83
C SER A 94 -10.14 11.82 7.59
N HIS A 95 -10.17 10.69 6.89
CA HIS A 95 -10.04 9.36 7.50
C HIS A 95 -8.60 9.01 7.81
N LEU A 96 -7.64 9.43 6.97
CA LEU A 96 -6.23 9.21 7.21
C LEU A 96 -5.78 9.81 8.55
N PHE A 97 -6.00 11.09 8.75
CA PHE A 97 -5.49 11.78 9.96
C PHE A 97 -6.22 11.37 11.23
N GLU A 98 -7.50 10.97 11.13
CA GLU A 98 -8.23 10.40 12.27
C GLU A 98 -7.58 9.11 12.78
N GLU A 99 -7.23 8.19 11.85
CA GLU A 99 -6.69 6.89 12.20
C GLU A 99 -5.16 6.92 12.43
N LEU A 100 -4.44 7.80 11.75
CA LEU A 100 -2.99 7.95 11.91
C LEU A 100 -2.57 8.26 13.36
N ARG A 101 -3.43 8.95 14.12
CA ARG A 101 -3.18 9.23 15.55
C ARG A 101 -3.34 8.01 16.46
N LYS A 102 -3.91 6.92 15.97
CA LYS A 102 -4.24 5.70 16.73
C LYS A 102 -3.26 4.57 16.50
N ILE A 103 -2.41 4.67 15.47
CA ILE A 103 -1.38 3.65 15.20
C ILE A 103 -0.38 3.57 16.36
N LYS A 104 0.15 2.38 16.55
CA LYS A 104 1.12 2.06 17.62
C LYS A 104 2.35 1.43 16.99
N SER A 105 3.46 1.48 17.70
CA SER A 105 4.71 0.82 17.31
C SER A 105 4.88 -0.59 17.92
N ASN A 106 3.77 -1.24 18.27
CA ASN A 106 3.80 -2.58 18.88
C ASN A 106 3.86 -3.68 17.79
N ASN A 107 5.00 -3.76 17.12
CA ASN A 107 5.29 -4.70 16.05
C ASN A 107 6.76 -5.15 16.12
N ALA A 108 7.19 -6.09 15.28
CA ALA A 108 8.53 -6.66 15.30
C ALA A 108 9.67 -5.64 15.15
N GLN A 109 9.40 -4.48 14.57
CA GLN A 109 10.40 -3.42 14.32
C GLN A 109 10.31 -2.25 15.31
N ASN A 110 9.29 -2.20 16.18
CA ASN A 110 8.98 -1.05 17.03
C ASN A 110 8.80 0.27 16.26
N GLU A 111 8.22 0.19 15.05
CA GLU A 111 8.00 1.30 14.13
C GLU A 111 6.51 1.59 13.95
N TYR A 112 6.18 2.81 13.55
CA TYR A 112 4.82 3.16 13.16
C TYR A 112 4.60 2.77 11.69
N TYR A 113 3.71 1.80 11.45
CA TYR A 113 3.39 1.34 10.10
C TYR A 113 2.21 2.10 9.52
N LEU A 114 2.41 2.70 8.35
CA LEU A 114 1.30 3.31 7.62
C LEU A 114 0.24 2.27 7.21
N THR A 115 0.66 1.03 7.01
CA THR A 115 -0.22 -0.10 6.69
C THR A 115 -1.26 -0.40 7.77
N ASP A 116 -0.97 -0.08 9.05
CA ASP A 116 -1.93 -0.21 10.14
C ASP A 116 -3.15 0.71 9.96
N VAL A 117 -2.97 1.86 9.31
CA VAL A 117 -4.07 2.80 9.02
C VAL A 117 -5.12 2.15 8.12
N MET A 118 -4.69 1.31 7.16
CA MET A 118 -5.61 0.57 6.29
C MET A 118 -6.53 -0.33 7.10
N GLU A 119 -5.98 -1.08 8.06
CA GLU A 119 -6.78 -1.94 8.95
C GLU A 119 -7.73 -1.13 9.83
N LEU A 120 -7.25 -0.02 10.41
CA LEU A 120 -8.07 0.84 11.27
C LEU A 120 -9.26 1.45 10.52
N ILE A 121 -9.04 1.93 9.29
CA ILE A 121 -10.12 2.40 8.41
C ILE A 121 -11.04 1.23 8.05
N GLY A 122 -10.47 0.07 7.67
CA GLY A 122 -11.19 -1.12 7.24
C GLY A 122 -12.16 -1.69 8.29
N LYS A 123 -11.86 -1.51 9.57
CA LYS A 123 -12.77 -1.87 10.68
C LYS A 123 -14.06 -1.04 10.73
N LYS A 124 -14.05 0.13 10.11
CA LYS A 124 -15.17 1.08 10.15
C LYS A 124 -15.85 1.25 8.81
N MET A 125 -15.10 1.16 7.72
CA MET A 125 -15.51 1.52 6.37
C MET A 125 -14.84 0.63 5.33
N PRO A 126 -15.47 0.39 4.17
CA PRO A 126 -14.84 -0.38 3.09
C PRO A 126 -13.55 0.27 2.61
N ILE A 127 -12.52 -0.55 2.45
CA ILE A 127 -11.22 -0.20 1.88
C ILE A 127 -10.95 -1.05 0.63
N GLN A 128 -10.06 -0.57 -0.24
CA GLN A 128 -9.78 -1.22 -1.52
C GLN A 128 -8.33 -1.67 -1.62
N ALA A 129 -8.11 -2.78 -2.32
CA ALA A 129 -6.80 -3.21 -2.80
C ALA A 129 -6.90 -3.43 -4.31
N LYS A 130 -6.11 -2.70 -5.08
CA LYS A 130 -6.11 -2.70 -6.54
C LYS A 130 -4.82 -3.28 -7.07
N ILE A 131 -4.94 -4.41 -7.76
CA ILE A 131 -3.81 -5.12 -8.36
C ILE A 131 -3.45 -4.40 -9.66
N VAL A 132 -2.16 -4.05 -9.82
CA VAL A 132 -1.63 -3.60 -11.11
C VAL A 132 -1.33 -4.79 -12.02
N GLU A 133 -1.48 -4.59 -13.33
CA GLU A 133 -1.24 -5.66 -14.31
C GLU A 133 0.25 -6.00 -14.42
N ASP A 134 1.11 -4.99 -14.46
CA ASP A 134 2.56 -5.14 -14.51
C ASP A 134 3.17 -4.90 -13.13
N SER A 135 3.52 -5.97 -12.44
CA SER A 135 4.12 -5.89 -11.10
C SER A 135 5.45 -5.12 -11.09
N SER A 136 6.19 -5.07 -12.20
CA SER A 136 7.47 -4.38 -12.29
C SER A 136 7.35 -2.86 -12.07
N GLU A 137 6.16 -2.30 -12.28
CA GLU A 137 5.90 -0.87 -12.07
C GLU A 137 5.86 -0.46 -10.60
N VAL A 138 5.61 -1.42 -9.71
CA VAL A 138 5.41 -1.16 -8.27
C VAL A 138 6.36 -1.96 -7.39
N MET A 139 7.34 -2.63 -7.99
CA MET A 139 8.42 -3.27 -7.23
C MET A 139 9.45 -2.24 -6.79
N GLY A 140 9.75 -2.24 -5.49
CA GLY A 140 10.79 -1.43 -4.90
C GLY A 140 12.18 -1.88 -5.33
N ILE A 141 13.12 -0.94 -5.42
CA ILE A 141 14.54 -1.21 -5.61
C ILE A 141 15.19 -1.22 -4.23
N ASN A 142 15.52 -2.42 -3.74
CA ASN A 142 16.10 -2.58 -2.41
C ASN A 142 17.63 -2.85 -2.45
N ASP A 143 18.19 -3.12 -3.63
CA ASP A 143 19.63 -3.35 -3.80
C ASP A 143 20.17 -2.88 -5.16
N ILE A 144 21.52 -2.82 -5.25
CA ILE A 144 22.26 -2.37 -6.45
C ILE A 144 22.02 -3.31 -7.65
N ASN A 145 21.77 -4.59 -7.43
CA ASN A 145 21.55 -5.54 -8.51
C ASN A 145 20.18 -5.32 -9.16
N GLN A 146 19.16 -5.01 -8.36
CA GLN A 146 17.84 -4.62 -8.82
C GLN A 146 17.92 -3.31 -9.62
N LEU A 147 18.67 -2.32 -9.14
CA LEU A 147 18.90 -1.06 -9.87
C LEU A 147 19.57 -1.31 -11.22
N SER A 148 20.66 -2.11 -11.24
CA SER A 148 21.40 -2.44 -12.45
C SER A 148 20.56 -3.22 -13.48
N SER A 149 19.61 -4.02 -13.01
CA SER A 149 18.68 -4.77 -13.88
C SER A 149 17.68 -3.83 -14.58
N LEU A 150 17.28 -2.76 -13.92
CA LEU A 150 16.38 -1.75 -14.50
C LEU A 150 17.07 -0.86 -15.53
N GLU A 151 18.36 -0.53 -15.35
CA GLU A 151 19.13 0.27 -16.31
C GLU A 151 19.36 -0.47 -17.62
N LYS A 152 19.44 -1.81 -17.61
CA LYS A 152 19.63 -2.64 -18.81
C LYS A 152 18.34 -2.82 -19.63
N ASN A 153 17.19 -2.52 -19.08
CA ASN A 153 15.89 -2.69 -19.74
C ASN A 153 15.29 -1.36 -20.26
N LYS A 154 16.07 -0.28 -20.25
CA LYS A 154 15.76 1.01 -20.89
C LYS A 154 16.45 1.13 -22.22
#